data_12a5b517c01b314732708005e99edfcf
#
_entry.id   12a5b517c01b314732708005e99edfcf
#
_cell.length_a   1.000
_cell.length_b   1.000
_cell.length_c   1.000
_cell.angle_alpha   90.00
_cell.angle_beta   90.00
_cell.angle_gamma   90.00
#
_symmetry.space_group_name_H-M   'P 1'
#
loop_
_entity.id
_entity.type
_entity.pdbx_description
1 polymer ?
#
loop_
_entity_poly.entity_id
_entity_poly.type
_entity_poly.pdbx_seq_one_letter_code
_entity_poly.pdbx_strand_id
1 'polypeptide(L)'
;MEYTQGIIIDGITYDVPLVSVKRNFDVLDKYAERNEENGDLLREILGVYANYDMAFGVIDDDDTYEGLIDKLTEPTEFHDFVLPSTKGDFSFRGYISKVSDEMMKIHSDTVTFQGLTCKFTMKKPFRTP
;
A
#
# COMPACT_ATOMS: atom_id res chain seq x y z
N MET A 1 -13.10 -18.02 -1.44
CA MET A 1 -12.41 -16.81 -0.96
C MET A 1 -13.25 -15.59 -1.24
N GLU A 2 -13.32 -14.70 -0.29
CA GLU A 2 -14.07 -13.47 -0.43
C GLU A 2 -13.11 -12.28 -0.42
N TYR A 3 -13.46 -11.27 -1.19
CA TYR A 3 -12.69 -10.04 -1.26
C TYR A 3 -13.59 -8.84 -0.97
N THR A 4 -13.07 -7.92 -0.17
CA THR A 4 -13.66 -6.60 -0.04
C THR A 4 -13.49 -5.86 -1.36
N GLN A 5 -14.52 -5.18 -1.82
CA GLN A 5 -14.41 -4.32 -2.99
C GLN A 5 -13.72 -3.03 -2.54
N GLY A 6 -12.51 -2.82 -3.05
CA GLY A 6 -11.72 -1.69 -2.63
C GLY A 6 -10.80 -2.05 -1.48
N ILE A 7 -10.69 -1.16 -0.50
CA ILE A 7 -9.77 -1.31 0.62
C ILE A 7 -10.44 -0.91 1.93
N ILE A 8 -9.87 -1.41 3.03
CA ILE A 8 -10.30 -1.02 4.38
C ILE A 8 -9.10 -0.37 5.08
N ILE A 9 -9.30 0.84 5.59
CA ILE A 9 -8.28 1.55 6.37
C ILE A 9 -8.88 1.94 7.71
N ASP A 10 -8.27 1.49 8.80
CA ASP A 10 -8.72 1.75 10.17
C ASP A 10 -10.19 1.39 10.39
N GLY A 11 -10.62 0.28 9.81
CA GLY A 11 -11.99 -0.22 9.95
C GLY A 11 -13.01 0.44 9.04
N ILE A 12 -12.60 1.42 8.24
CA ILE A 12 -13.49 2.11 7.30
C ILE A 12 -13.31 1.50 5.91
N THR A 13 -14.40 1.02 5.32
CA THR A 13 -14.40 0.43 3.99
C THR A 13 -14.55 1.53 2.94
N TYR A 14 -13.61 1.54 1.98
CA TYR A 14 -13.67 2.43 0.82
C TYR A 14 -13.96 1.56 -0.40
N ASP A 15 -15.19 1.63 -0.88
CA ASP A 15 -15.66 0.86 -2.04
C ASP A 15 -15.26 1.64 -3.31
N VAL A 16 -14.02 1.44 -3.72
CA VAL A 16 -13.42 2.15 -4.84
C VAL A 16 -12.83 1.17 -5.83
N PRO A 17 -12.85 1.50 -7.14
CA PRO A 17 -12.28 0.60 -8.15
C PRO A 17 -10.76 0.56 -8.05
N LEU A 18 -10.19 -0.65 -8.10
CA LEU A 18 -8.77 -0.88 -8.12
C LEU A 18 -8.35 -1.30 -9.53
N VAL A 19 -7.48 -0.50 -10.16
CA VAL A 19 -6.96 -0.80 -11.49
C VAL A 19 -5.74 -1.70 -11.40
N SER A 20 -4.86 -1.44 -10.43
CA SER A 20 -3.64 -2.19 -10.26
C SER A 20 -3.31 -2.32 -8.79
N VAL A 21 -2.97 -3.54 -8.39
CA VAL A 21 -2.47 -3.84 -7.05
C VAL A 21 -1.18 -4.63 -7.25
N LYS A 22 -0.05 -4.00 -6.97
CA LYS A 22 1.26 -4.63 -7.09
C LYS A 22 1.83 -4.88 -5.70
N ARG A 23 2.28 -6.10 -5.47
CA ARG A 23 2.95 -6.44 -4.22
C ARG A 23 4.45 -6.54 -4.47
N ASN A 24 5.22 -5.98 -3.55
CA ASN A 24 6.67 -6.08 -3.55
C ASN A 24 7.08 -6.77 -2.25
N PHE A 25 7.86 -7.84 -2.36
CA PHE A 25 8.33 -8.58 -1.21
C PHE A 25 9.81 -8.27 -1.00
N ASP A 26 10.13 -7.70 0.15
CA ASP A 26 11.49 -7.32 0.49
C ASP A 26 11.99 -8.16 1.65
N VAL A 27 13.13 -8.81 1.45
CA VAL A 27 13.81 -9.58 2.50
C VAL A 27 14.83 -8.64 3.15
N LEU A 28 14.61 -8.33 4.42
CA LEU A 28 15.50 -7.44 5.15
C LEU A 28 16.51 -8.25 5.94
N ASP A 29 17.78 -7.97 5.71
CA ASP A 29 18.90 -8.60 6.41
C ASP A 29 19.45 -7.68 7.50
N LYS A 30 19.85 -8.26 8.63
CA LYS A 30 20.62 -7.56 9.62
C LYS A 30 22.02 -7.31 9.10
N TYR A 31 22.58 -8.32 8.42
CA TYR A 31 23.80 -8.19 7.65
C TYR A 31 23.81 -9.22 6.53
N ALA A 32 24.60 -8.94 5.49
CA ALA A 32 24.87 -9.86 4.41
C ALA A 32 26.27 -9.51 3.89
N GLU A 33 27.22 -10.45 4.06
CA GLU A 33 28.59 -10.24 3.63
C GLU A 33 29.23 -11.54 3.17
N ARG A 34 30.26 -11.44 2.34
CA ARG A 34 30.97 -12.60 1.85
C ARG A 34 32.23 -12.84 2.65
N ASN A 35 32.48 -14.12 2.94
CA ASN A 35 33.73 -14.54 3.51
C ASN A 35 34.84 -14.40 2.44
N GLU A 36 35.89 -13.66 2.78
CA GLU A 36 36.97 -13.38 1.82
C GLU A 36 37.80 -14.61 1.44
N GLU A 37 37.85 -15.61 2.33
CA GLU A 37 38.67 -16.80 2.13
C GLU A 37 38.01 -17.81 1.19
N ASN A 38 36.71 -18.05 1.32
CA ASN A 38 36.02 -19.09 0.55
C ASN A 38 34.87 -18.56 -0.31
N GLY A 39 34.54 -17.28 -0.21
CA GLY A 39 33.47 -16.67 -0.99
C GLY A 39 32.05 -16.98 -0.50
N ASP A 40 31.90 -17.65 0.62
CA ASP A 40 30.59 -17.97 1.18
C ASP A 40 29.89 -16.70 1.64
N LEU A 41 28.57 -16.68 1.43
CA LEU A 41 27.73 -15.58 1.91
C LEU A 41 27.31 -15.85 3.35
N LEU A 42 27.60 -14.90 4.22
CA LEU A 42 27.14 -14.90 5.61
C LEU A 42 25.98 -13.92 5.72
N ARG A 43 24.86 -14.39 6.24
CA ARG A 43 23.62 -13.61 6.20
C ARG A 43 22.75 -13.91 7.42
N GLU A 44 22.16 -12.84 7.98
CA GLU A 44 21.13 -12.99 9.03
C GLU A 44 19.88 -12.22 8.58
N ILE A 45 18.79 -12.93 8.37
CA ILE A 45 17.53 -12.37 7.91
C ILE A 45 16.72 -11.87 9.12
N LEU A 46 16.29 -10.60 9.09
CA LEU A 46 15.38 -10.04 10.07
C LEU A 46 13.93 -10.41 9.77
N GLY A 47 13.55 -10.39 8.51
CA GLY A 47 12.20 -10.72 8.11
C GLY A 47 11.91 -10.37 6.67
N VAL A 48 10.70 -10.72 6.25
CA VAL A 48 10.21 -10.43 4.90
C VAL A 48 9.01 -9.49 5.03
N TYR A 49 9.03 -8.40 4.26
CA TYR A 49 7.98 -7.37 4.23
C TYR A 49 7.23 -7.43 2.92
N ALA A 50 5.90 -7.29 2.99
CA ALA A 50 5.09 -7.13 1.80
C ALA A 50 4.65 -5.66 1.72
N ASN A 51 5.03 -5.00 0.63
CA ASN A 51 4.68 -3.62 0.36
C ASN A 51 3.75 -3.57 -0.83
N TYR A 52 2.83 -2.63 -0.85
CA TYR A 52 1.82 -2.52 -1.89
C TYR A 52 1.95 -1.22 -2.65
N ASP A 53 1.90 -1.31 -3.98
CA ASP A 53 1.70 -0.18 -4.88
C ASP A 53 0.31 -0.33 -5.46
N MET A 54 -0.55 0.66 -5.22
CA MET A 54 -1.92 0.63 -5.70
C MET A 54 -2.22 1.77 -6.64
N ALA A 55 -3.01 1.47 -7.67
CA ALA A 55 -3.60 2.47 -8.55
C ALA A 55 -5.11 2.29 -8.53
N PHE A 56 -5.82 3.37 -8.30
CA PHE A 56 -7.28 3.38 -8.26
C PHE A 56 -7.84 3.78 -9.61
N GLY A 57 -9.01 3.24 -9.96
CA GLY A 57 -9.75 3.66 -11.13
C GLY A 57 -10.47 4.98 -10.90
N VAL A 58 -11.38 5.31 -11.82
CA VAL A 58 -12.16 6.53 -11.71
C VAL A 58 -13.12 6.43 -10.53
N ILE A 59 -13.07 7.41 -9.64
CA ILE A 59 -13.97 7.53 -8.50
C ILE A 59 -14.92 8.69 -8.81
N ASP A 60 -16.18 8.36 -9.13
CA ASP A 60 -17.15 9.33 -9.60
C ASP A 60 -17.74 10.19 -8.48
N ASP A 61 -17.76 9.67 -7.25
CA ASP A 61 -18.30 10.37 -6.10
C ASP A 61 -17.22 11.23 -5.44
N ASP A 62 -17.35 12.54 -5.55
CA ASP A 62 -16.38 13.50 -5.00
C ASP A 62 -16.22 13.33 -3.48
N ASP A 63 -17.31 13.05 -2.77
CA ASP A 63 -17.25 12.87 -1.31
C ASP A 63 -16.44 11.62 -0.95
N THR A 64 -16.60 10.53 -1.70
CA THR A 64 -15.82 9.32 -1.51
C THR A 64 -14.34 9.60 -1.82
N TYR A 65 -14.07 10.30 -2.90
CA TYR A 65 -12.69 10.65 -3.30
C TYR A 65 -12.01 11.50 -2.23
N GLU A 66 -12.64 12.56 -1.78
CA GLU A 66 -12.09 13.44 -0.75
C GLU A 66 -11.93 12.71 0.59
N GLY A 67 -12.89 11.87 0.96
CA GLY A 67 -12.78 11.06 2.17
C GLY A 67 -11.59 10.11 2.14
N LEU A 68 -11.34 9.50 0.99
CA LEU A 68 -10.18 8.63 0.81
C LEU A 68 -8.88 9.43 0.85
N ILE A 69 -8.81 10.57 0.17
CA ILE A 69 -7.63 11.46 0.20
C ILE A 69 -7.35 11.92 1.63
N ASP A 70 -8.37 12.33 2.37
CA ASP A 70 -8.20 12.77 3.76
C ASP A 70 -7.62 11.65 4.63
N LYS A 71 -8.10 10.42 4.44
CA LYS A 71 -7.58 9.27 5.19
C LYS A 71 -6.14 8.95 4.77
N LEU A 72 -5.83 8.96 3.48
CA LEU A 72 -4.50 8.63 2.97
C LEU A 72 -3.46 9.68 3.36
N THR A 73 -3.87 10.94 3.56
CA THR A 73 -2.96 12.03 3.92
C THR A 73 -3.01 12.38 5.40
N GLU A 74 -3.71 11.61 6.21
CA GLU A 74 -3.81 11.83 7.66
C GLU A 74 -2.42 11.73 8.31
N PRO A 75 -2.02 12.72 9.12
CA PRO A 75 -0.69 12.72 9.73
C PRO A 75 -0.62 11.79 10.93
N THR A 76 -0.88 10.52 10.71
CA THR A 76 -0.86 9.46 11.69
C THR A 76 0.33 8.55 11.41
N GLU A 77 1.00 8.10 12.45
CA GLU A 77 2.20 7.29 12.30
C GLU A 77 1.92 5.96 11.60
N PHE A 78 0.85 5.27 12.00
CA PHE A 78 0.47 3.98 11.43
C PHE A 78 -1.04 3.85 11.27
N HIS A 79 -1.44 3.02 10.31
CA HIS A 79 -2.83 2.66 10.05
C HIS A 79 -3.00 1.15 10.02
N ASP A 80 -4.22 0.69 10.25
CA ASP A 80 -4.59 -0.71 10.04
C ASP A 80 -5.18 -0.85 8.65
N PHE A 81 -4.60 -1.73 7.84
CA PHE A 81 -5.02 -1.95 6.46
C PHE A 81 -5.60 -3.34 6.26
N VAL A 82 -6.62 -3.44 5.43
CA VAL A 82 -7.06 -4.70 4.85
C VAL A 82 -7.06 -4.53 3.34
N LEU A 83 -6.20 -5.25 2.66
CA LEU A 83 -5.97 -5.11 1.23
C LEU A 83 -6.17 -6.46 0.54
N PRO A 84 -6.57 -6.48 -0.74
CA PRO A 84 -6.74 -7.74 -1.45
C PRO A 84 -5.41 -8.47 -1.65
N SER A 85 -5.46 -9.79 -1.57
CA SER A 85 -4.29 -10.66 -1.75
C SER A 85 -4.72 -11.95 -2.45
N THR A 86 -3.78 -12.88 -2.65
CA THR A 86 -4.05 -14.12 -3.40
C THR A 86 -5.04 -15.06 -2.72
N LYS A 87 -5.12 -15.01 -1.41
CA LYS A 87 -6.02 -15.88 -0.62
C LYS A 87 -7.01 -15.05 0.20
N GLY A 88 -7.73 -14.15 -0.47
CA GLY A 88 -8.67 -13.26 0.19
C GLY A 88 -8.01 -11.97 0.63
N ASP A 89 -8.58 -11.32 1.62
CA ASP A 89 -8.05 -10.06 2.14
C ASP A 89 -6.89 -10.32 3.09
N PHE A 90 -5.92 -9.42 3.06
CA PHE A 90 -4.73 -9.47 3.91
C PHE A 90 -4.72 -8.25 4.83
N SER A 91 -4.65 -8.50 6.13
CA SER A 91 -4.66 -7.46 7.16
C SER A 91 -3.25 -7.21 7.68
N PHE A 92 -2.87 -5.95 7.79
CA PHE A 92 -1.59 -5.59 8.39
C PHE A 92 -1.62 -4.17 8.95
N ARG A 93 -0.67 -3.87 9.83
CA ARG A 93 -0.45 -2.53 10.31
C ARG A 93 0.75 -1.94 9.60
N GLY A 94 0.59 -0.74 9.06
CA GLY A 94 1.64 -0.12 8.29
C GLY A 94 1.44 1.37 8.13
N TYR A 95 2.15 1.95 7.18
CA TYR A 95 2.07 3.38 6.90
C TYR A 95 2.02 3.63 5.40
N ILE A 96 1.61 4.84 5.06
CA ILE A 96 1.49 5.28 3.68
C ILE A 96 2.72 6.14 3.37
N SER A 97 3.55 5.67 2.45
CA SER A 97 4.80 6.34 2.13
C SER A 97 4.67 7.35 1.00
N LYS A 98 3.65 7.19 0.16
CA LYS A 98 3.43 8.10 -0.96
C LYS A 98 1.99 8.06 -1.42
N VAL A 99 1.43 9.24 -1.70
CA VAL A 99 0.10 9.40 -2.30
C VAL A 99 0.24 10.43 -3.41
N SER A 100 -0.30 10.12 -4.58
CA SER A 100 -0.32 11.09 -5.67
C SER A 100 -1.56 10.92 -6.52
N ASP A 101 -2.04 12.03 -7.07
CA ASP A 101 -3.11 12.05 -8.05
C ASP A 101 -2.79 13.07 -9.14
N GLU A 102 -3.63 13.14 -10.14
CA GLU A 102 -3.39 13.98 -11.29
C GLU A 102 -4.65 14.77 -11.64
N MET A 103 -4.48 16.05 -11.96
CA MET A 103 -5.59 16.86 -12.45
C MET A 103 -5.88 16.47 -13.89
N MET A 104 -7.06 15.90 -14.12
CA MET A 104 -7.47 15.41 -15.43
C MET A 104 -8.24 16.42 -16.23
N LYS A 105 -8.94 17.34 -15.57
CA LYS A 105 -9.85 18.25 -16.26
C LYS A 105 -10.13 19.51 -15.44
N ILE A 106 -10.10 20.64 -16.11
CA ILE A 106 -10.63 21.91 -15.60
C ILE A 106 -11.80 22.30 -16.49
N HIS A 107 -12.95 22.59 -15.91
CA HIS A 107 -14.11 23.01 -16.65
C HIS A 107 -14.86 24.09 -15.87
N SER A 108 -14.79 25.32 -16.34
CA SER A 108 -15.38 26.50 -15.71
C SER A 108 -14.92 26.64 -14.26
N ASP A 109 -15.75 26.25 -13.31
CA ASP A 109 -15.50 26.32 -11.87
C ASP A 109 -15.35 24.94 -11.23
N THR A 110 -15.15 23.89 -12.07
CA THR A 110 -14.99 22.52 -11.61
C THR A 110 -13.62 21.99 -12.00
N VAL A 111 -12.93 21.36 -11.04
CA VAL A 111 -11.65 20.71 -11.25
C VAL A 111 -11.79 19.24 -10.86
N THR A 112 -11.37 18.34 -11.73
CA THR A 112 -11.44 16.90 -11.48
C THR A 112 -10.04 16.33 -11.38
N PHE A 113 -9.77 15.64 -10.26
CA PHE A 113 -8.55 14.87 -10.05
C PHE A 113 -8.84 13.38 -10.14
N GLN A 114 -7.97 12.64 -10.78
CA GLN A 114 -8.05 11.19 -10.92
C GLN A 114 -6.64 10.61 -10.98
N GLY A 115 -6.55 9.31 -11.23
CA GLY A 115 -5.24 8.65 -11.31
C GLY A 115 -4.57 8.55 -9.95
N LEU A 116 -5.37 8.37 -8.90
CA LEU A 116 -4.87 8.24 -7.54
C LEU A 116 -4.00 6.99 -7.41
N THR A 117 -2.80 7.16 -6.91
CA THR A 117 -1.88 6.07 -6.60
C THR A 117 -1.34 6.23 -5.20
N CYS A 118 -1.02 5.11 -4.55
CA CYS A 118 -0.44 5.16 -3.22
C CYS A 118 0.45 3.95 -2.96
N LYS A 119 1.34 4.10 -1.98
CA LYS A 119 2.21 3.05 -1.50
C LYS A 119 1.95 2.78 -0.04
N PHE A 120 1.78 1.50 0.29
CA PHE A 120 1.60 1.05 1.67
C PHE A 120 2.80 0.20 2.06
N THR A 121 3.36 0.47 3.23
CA THR A 121 4.52 -0.25 3.76
C THR A 121 4.19 -0.84 5.11
N MET A 122 4.54 -2.11 5.32
CA MET A 122 4.28 -2.80 6.58
C MET A 122 5.16 -2.28 7.70
N LYS A 123 4.60 -2.20 8.91
CA LYS A 123 5.35 -1.84 10.10
C LYS A 123 6.27 -2.96 10.56
N LYS A 124 5.78 -4.21 10.50
CA LYS A 124 6.51 -5.39 10.93
C LYS A 124 6.57 -6.41 9.81
N PRO A 125 7.59 -7.29 9.80
CA PRO A 125 7.63 -8.34 8.79
C PRO A 125 6.45 -9.29 8.95
N PHE A 126 5.92 -9.79 7.83
CA PHE A 126 4.86 -10.80 7.88
C PHE A 126 5.43 -12.21 7.99
N ARG A 127 6.71 -12.38 7.72
CA ARG A 127 7.44 -13.63 7.90
C ARG A 127 8.76 -13.36 8.61
N THR A 128 9.08 -14.21 9.59
CA THR A 128 10.36 -14.16 10.30
C THR A 128 11.03 -15.53 10.23
N PRO A 129 12.36 -15.59 10.37
CA PRO A 129 13.09 -16.85 10.36
C PRO A 129 12.64 -17.79 11.45
#